data_3a4a2acbf13a2beb28a89eedb8ca1b19
#
_entry.id   3a4a2acbf13a2beb28a89eedb8ca1b19
#
_cell.length_a   1.000
_cell.length_b   1.000
_cell.length_c   1.000
_cell.angle_alpha   90.00
_cell.angle_beta   90.00
_cell.angle_gamma   90.00
#
_symmetry.space_group_name_H-M   'P 1'
#
loop_
_entity.id
_entity.type
_entity.pdbx_description
1 polymer ?
#
loop_
_entity_poly.entity_id
_entity_poly.type
_entity_poly.pdbx_seq_one_letter_code
_entity_poly.pdbx_strand_id
1 'polypeptide(L)'
;MITLIDSLMRKIMFEWAEDLKRDRLNDADDIRIRQLKPLIPPQILMEDFPLTKIALKTVSEARRDAESVIKGTDDRLLVIVGPCSIHDPIAAIEYASRLKSIKERLSKNLVIIMRVYFEKPRTNVGWKGLINDPSMDGSFMINKGLKIARQLLLDINDMGIPAGVEFLDTLTPQYIGDLVSWGAIGARTTESQVHRELASGLSVSVGFKNGTDGNIQVAIDGIVF
;
A
#
# COMPACT_ATOMS: atom_id res chain seq x y z
N MET A 1 -23.76 11.60 -18.22
CA MET A 1 -23.48 12.73 -17.30
C MET A 1 -22.19 12.50 -16.53
N ILE A 2 -21.96 11.31 -15.98
CA ILE A 2 -20.72 10.94 -15.23
C ILE A 2 -19.46 11.02 -16.10
N THR A 3 -19.51 10.53 -17.34
CA THR A 3 -18.38 10.57 -18.29
C THR A 3 -17.95 11.98 -18.71
N LEU A 4 -18.85 12.94 -18.70
CA LEU A 4 -18.54 14.33 -19.06
C LEU A 4 -17.82 15.05 -17.91
N ILE A 5 -18.21 14.77 -16.67
CA ILE A 5 -17.58 15.33 -15.47
C ILE A 5 -16.17 14.77 -15.31
N ASP A 6 -15.97 13.47 -15.53
CA ASP A 6 -14.65 12.81 -15.46
C ASP A 6 -13.71 13.37 -16.55
N SER A 7 -14.19 13.54 -17.78
CA SER A 7 -13.43 14.17 -18.86
C SER A 7 -13.08 15.63 -18.56
N LEU A 8 -14.02 16.38 -17.99
CA LEU A 8 -13.81 17.78 -17.60
C LEU A 8 -12.79 17.90 -16.45
N MET A 9 -12.90 17.05 -15.44
CA MET A 9 -11.95 17.02 -14.32
C MET A 9 -10.55 16.65 -14.78
N ARG A 10 -10.40 15.67 -15.68
CA ARG A 10 -9.10 15.31 -16.26
C ARG A 10 -8.51 16.48 -17.08
N LYS A 11 -9.34 17.20 -17.83
CA LYS A 11 -8.93 18.36 -18.61
C LYS A 11 -8.50 19.52 -17.70
N ILE A 12 -9.28 19.82 -16.67
CA ILE A 12 -8.96 20.87 -15.67
C ILE A 12 -7.65 20.51 -14.94
N MET A 13 -7.46 19.25 -14.52
CA MET A 13 -6.22 18.80 -13.88
C MET A 13 -5.01 18.91 -14.82
N PHE A 14 -5.20 18.67 -16.13
CA PHE A 14 -4.14 18.75 -17.12
C PHE A 14 -3.78 20.22 -17.42
N GLU A 15 -4.77 21.09 -17.58
CA GLU A 15 -4.58 22.54 -17.75
C GLU A 15 -3.93 23.17 -16.51
N TRP A 16 -4.35 22.77 -15.32
CA TRP A 16 -3.75 23.22 -14.05
C TRP A 16 -2.27 22.77 -13.90
N ALA A 17 -1.96 21.55 -14.35
CA ALA A 17 -0.59 21.05 -14.39
C ALA A 17 0.32 21.78 -15.41
N GLU A 18 -0.28 22.32 -16.48
CA GLU A 18 0.44 23.15 -17.47
C GLU A 18 0.64 24.60 -16.96
N ASP A 19 -0.34 25.15 -16.25
CA ASP A 19 -0.22 26.48 -15.64
C ASP A 19 0.79 26.52 -14.51
N LEU A 20 0.92 25.43 -13.73
CA LEU A 20 2.03 25.28 -12.75
C LEU A 20 3.43 25.33 -13.39
N LYS A 21 3.55 25.10 -14.70
CA LYS A 21 4.80 25.25 -15.44
C LYS A 21 5.09 26.70 -15.86
N ARG A 22 4.08 27.56 -15.90
CA ARG A 22 4.19 28.91 -16.50
C ARG A 22 4.62 30.00 -15.52
N ASP A 23 4.25 29.87 -14.24
CA ASP A 23 4.51 30.92 -13.24
C ASP A 23 5.60 30.53 -12.23
N ARG A 24 6.83 30.30 -12.70
CA ARG A 24 7.97 30.39 -11.80
C ARG A 24 8.31 31.88 -11.60
N LEU A 25 7.50 32.54 -10.79
CA LEU A 25 7.73 33.96 -10.48
C LEU A 25 8.80 34.18 -9.39
N ASN A 26 9.35 33.12 -8.77
CA ASN A 26 10.30 33.27 -7.69
C ASN A 26 11.43 32.22 -7.79
N ASP A 27 12.69 32.70 -7.77
CA ASP A 27 13.88 31.88 -7.51
C ASP A 27 13.94 31.34 -6.06
N ALA A 28 12.85 31.49 -5.29
CA ALA A 28 12.78 31.13 -3.89
C ALA A 28 12.17 29.73 -3.64
N ASP A 29 11.36 29.21 -4.58
CA ASP A 29 10.65 27.94 -4.43
C ASP A 29 10.84 27.04 -5.65
N ASP A 30 10.76 25.73 -5.45
CA ASP A 30 10.84 24.68 -6.48
C ASP A 30 12.12 24.69 -7.36
N ILE A 31 13.15 25.43 -6.98
CA ILE A 31 14.38 25.63 -7.79
C ILE A 31 15.12 24.32 -8.10
N ARG A 32 14.90 23.27 -7.31
CA ARG A 32 15.51 21.94 -7.48
C ARG A 32 14.51 20.89 -7.93
N ILE A 33 13.24 21.24 -8.14
CA ILE A 33 12.18 20.34 -8.60
C ILE A 33 12.15 20.36 -10.11
N ARG A 34 12.35 19.18 -10.71
CA ARG A 34 12.34 19.03 -12.17
C ARG A 34 10.93 19.11 -12.75
N GLN A 35 9.96 18.53 -12.06
CA GLN A 35 8.58 18.45 -12.51
C GLN A 35 7.64 18.14 -11.36
N LEU A 36 6.49 18.81 -11.33
CA LEU A 36 5.34 18.44 -10.52
C LEU A 36 4.32 17.69 -11.39
N LYS A 37 3.73 16.64 -10.83
CA LYS A 37 2.65 15.87 -11.50
C LYS A 37 1.49 15.72 -10.51
N PRO A 38 0.25 16.06 -10.88
CA PRO A 38 -0.90 15.86 -10.02
C PRO A 38 -1.17 14.37 -9.82
N LEU A 39 -1.53 13.99 -8.60
CA LEU A 39 -2.02 12.66 -8.31
C LEU A 39 -3.52 12.58 -8.61
N ILE A 40 -3.96 11.43 -9.12
CA ILE A 40 -5.38 11.12 -9.23
C ILE A 40 -6.02 11.19 -7.83
N PRO A 41 -7.18 11.82 -7.64
CA PRO A 41 -7.87 11.76 -6.36
C PRO A 41 -8.20 10.33 -5.94
N PRO A 42 -8.04 9.96 -4.65
CA PRO A 42 -8.33 8.60 -4.18
C PRO A 42 -9.72 8.12 -4.53
N GLN A 43 -10.74 8.98 -4.41
CA GLN A 43 -12.11 8.65 -4.73
C GLN A 43 -12.30 8.22 -6.19
N ILE A 44 -11.65 8.91 -7.14
CA ILE A 44 -11.71 8.55 -8.58
C ILE A 44 -11.06 7.17 -8.80
N LEU A 45 -9.94 6.90 -8.14
CA LEU A 45 -9.30 5.58 -8.26
C LEU A 45 -10.19 4.47 -7.69
N MET A 46 -10.89 4.73 -6.59
CA MET A 46 -11.81 3.77 -5.98
C MET A 46 -13.06 3.54 -6.83
N GLU A 47 -13.51 4.55 -7.57
CA GLU A 47 -14.61 4.41 -8.55
C GLU A 47 -14.18 3.63 -9.80
N ASP A 48 -12.95 3.87 -10.30
CA ASP A 48 -12.36 3.12 -11.43
C ASP A 48 -12.14 1.63 -11.06
N PHE A 49 -11.80 1.34 -9.79
CA PHE A 49 -11.47 0.02 -9.26
C PHE A 49 -12.23 -0.24 -7.95
N PRO A 50 -13.54 -0.47 -8.01
CA PRO A 50 -14.36 -0.59 -6.81
C PRO A 50 -14.09 -1.89 -6.03
N LEU A 51 -14.24 -1.81 -4.71
CA LEU A 51 -14.16 -2.98 -3.84
C LEU A 51 -15.24 -4.01 -4.19
N THR A 52 -14.83 -5.23 -4.51
CA THR A 52 -15.76 -6.33 -4.79
C THR A 52 -16.32 -6.93 -3.50
N LYS A 53 -17.45 -7.64 -3.59
CA LYS A 53 -18.02 -8.36 -2.43
C LYS A 53 -17.07 -9.46 -1.92
N ILE A 54 -16.33 -10.11 -2.82
CA ILE A 54 -15.37 -11.17 -2.46
C ILE A 54 -14.18 -10.55 -1.76
N ALA A 55 -13.58 -9.51 -2.31
CA ALA A 55 -12.47 -8.80 -1.69
C ALA A 55 -12.85 -8.24 -0.32
N LEU A 56 -14.03 -7.61 -0.17
CA LEU A 56 -14.54 -7.13 1.11
C LEU A 56 -14.62 -8.26 2.15
N LYS A 57 -15.15 -9.42 1.76
CA LYS A 57 -15.22 -10.59 2.64
C LYS A 57 -13.82 -11.04 3.05
N THR A 58 -12.92 -11.23 2.08
CA THR A 58 -11.54 -11.67 2.34
C THR A 58 -10.81 -10.74 3.31
N VAL A 59 -10.89 -9.43 3.06
CA VAL A 59 -10.25 -8.42 3.91
C VAL A 59 -10.85 -8.40 5.31
N SER A 60 -12.17 -8.36 5.44
CA SER A 60 -12.83 -8.26 6.75
C SER A 60 -12.65 -9.52 7.60
N GLU A 61 -12.66 -10.69 7.01
CA GLU A 61 -12.40 -11.95 7.72
C GLU A 61 -10.94 -11.98 8.21
N ALA A 62 -9.99 -11.66 7.35
CA ALA A 62 -8.58 -11.68 7.70
C ALA A 62 -8.20 -10.63 8.77
N ARG A 63 -8.85 -9.44 8.75
CA ARG A 63 -8.67 -8.43 9.81
C ARG A 63 -9.13 -8.97 11.16
N ARG A 64 -10.32 -9.59 11.22
CA ARG A 64 -10.83 -10.21 12.46
C ARG A 64 -9.94 -11.33 12.94
N ASP A 65 -9.50 -12.21 12.04
CA ASP A 65 -8.61 -13.32 12.39
C ASP A 65 -7.28 -12.80 12.95
N ALA A 66 -6.65 -11.84 12.29
CA ALA A 66 -5.39 -11.23 12.75
C ALA A 66 -5.57 -10.58 14.13
N GLU A 67 -6.65 -9.83 14.33
CA GLU A 67 -6.97 -9.20 15.62
C GLU A 67 -7.18 -10.25 16.72
N SER A 68 -7.90 -11.34 16.42
CA SER A 68 -8.17 -12.41 17.38
C SER A 68 -6.90 -13.13 17.82
N VAL A 69 -5.98 -13.40 16.88
CA VAL A 69 -4.66 -13.97 17.17
C VAL A 69 -3.84 -13.04 18.08
N ILE A 70 -3.80 -11.74 17.75
CA ILE A 70 -3.05 -10.75 18.54
C ILE A 70 -3.62 -10.60 19.96
N LYS A 71 -4.94 -10.67 20.11
CA LYS A 71 -5.63 -10.62 21.40
C LYS A 71 -5.53 -11.94 22.21
N GLY A 72 -4.98 -12.99 21.63
CA GLY A 72 -4.88 -14.31 22.27
C GLY A 72 -6.22 -15.03 22.40
N THR A 73 -7.22 -14.66 21.61
CA THR A 73 -8.53 -15.34 21.54
C THR A 73 -8.62 -16.40 20.43
N ASP A 74 -7.56 -16.50 19.62
CA ASP A 74 -7.39 -17.50 18.57
C ASP A 74 -5.95 -18.07 18.69
N ASP A 75 -5.83 -19.38 18.85
CA ASP A 75 -4.57 -20.09 19.09
C ASP A 75 -3.76 -20.30 17.79
N ARG A 76 -4.29 -19.92 16.63
CA ARG A 76 -3.54 -20.00 15.36
C ARG A 76 -2.35 -19.04 15.36
N LEU A 77 -1.32 -19.36 14.57
CA LEU A 77 -0.20 -18.45 14.35
C LEU A 77 -0.49 -17.52 13.17
N LEU A 78 -0.34 -16.21 13.37
CA LEU A 78 -0.41 -15.21 12.30
C LEU A 78 0.91 -15.19 11.51
N VAL A 79 0.82 -15.43 10.19
CA VAL A 79 1.97 -15.53 9.28
C VAL A 79 1.83 -14.54 8.13
N ILE A 80 2.74 -13.57 8.06
CA ILE A 80 2.85 -12.62 6.95
C ILE A 80 3.98 -13.08 6.03
N VAL A 81 3.65 -13.67 4.88
CA VAL A 81 4.61 -14.35 4.00
C VAL A 81 4.48 -13.92 2.55
N GLY A 82 5.60 -13.77 1.85
CA GLY A 82 5.61 -13.42 0.44
C GLY A 82 6.91 -12.77 -0.02
N PRO A 83 6.93 -12.25 -1.27
CA PRO A 83 8.09 -11.57 -1.84
C PRO A 83 8.54 -10.37 -1.00
N CYS A 84 9.80 -9.99 -1.14
CA CYS A 84 10.33 -8.79 -0.47
C CYS A 84 9.59 -7.51 -0.93
N SER A 85 9.29 -7.41 -2.22
CA SER A 85 8.43 -6.40 -2.84
C SER A 85 7.91 -6.88 -4.17
N ILE A 86 6.78 -6.33 -4.58
CA ILE A 86 6.18 -6.61 -5.88
C ILE A 86 6.79 -5.68 -6.92
N HIS A 87 7.32 -6.25 -7.99
CA HIS A 87 7.78 -5.53 -9.19
C HIS A 87 7.06 -6.02 -10.44
N ASP A 88 6.55 -7.25 -10.42
CA ASP A 88 5.84 -7.91 -11.49
C ASP A 88 4.47 -8.42 -10.97
N PRO A 89 3.35 -7.82 -11.42
CA PRO A 89 2.01 -8.24 -11.04
C PRO A 89 1.67 -9.68 -11.45
N ILE A 90 2.20 -10.15 -12.60
CA ILE A 90 1.94 -11.52 -13.08
C ILE A 90 2.56 -12.53 -12.13
N ALA A 91 3.83 -12.33 -11.77
CA ALA A 91 4.51 -13.17 -10.80
C ALA A 91 3.84 -13.14 -9.41
N ALA A 92 3.27 -11.98 -9.02
CA ALA A 92 2.52 -11.85 -7.77
C ALA A 92 1.23 -12.68 -7.77
N ILE A 93 0.48 -12.69 -8.87
CA ILE A 93 -0.72 -13.51 -9.03
C ILE A 93 -0.36 -15.01 -9.04
N GLU A 94 0.70 -15.39 -9.72
CA GLU A 94 1.19 -16.78 -9.68
C GLU A 94 1.56 -17.22 -8.26
N TYR A 95 2.27 -16.37 -7.51
CA TYR A 95 2.57 -16.62 -6.10
C TYR A 95 1.31 -16.77 -5.26
N ALA A 96 0.34 -15.86 -5.41
CA ALA A 96 -0.95 -15.92 -4.71
C ALA A 96 -1.71 -17.22 -5.01
N SER A 97 -1.71 -17.67 -6.27
CA SER A 97 -2.34 -18.92 -6.69
C SER A 97 -1.71 -20.13 -5.98
N ARG A 98 -0.39 -20.19 -5.91
CA ARG A 98 0.33 -21.26 -5.18
C ARG A 98 0.08 -21.18 -3.67
N LEU A 99 0.05 -19.98 -3.11
CA LEU A 99 -0.19 -19.76 -1.69
C LEU A 99 -1.60 -20.17 -1.26
N LYS A 100 -2.59 -20.05 -2.14
CA LYS A 100 -3.98 -20.39 -1.88
C LYS A 100 -4.15 -21.80 -1.35
N SER A 101 -3.61 -22.79 -2.04
CA SER A 101 -3.70 -24.20 -1.64
C SER A 101 -3.03 -24.48 -0.29
N ILE A 102 -1.93 -23.79 -0.01
CA ILE A 102 -1.22 -23.89 1.26
C ILE A 102 -2.05 -23.26 2.39
N LYS A 103 -2.60 -22.06 2.16
CA LYS A 103 -3.48 -21.36 3.11
C LYS A 103 -4.68 -22.22 3.49
N GLU A 104 -5.36 -22.81 2.51
CA GLU A 104 -6.52 -23.68 2.74
C GLU A 104 -6.14 -24.92 3.57
N ARG A 105 -5.05 -25.59 3.21
CA ARG A 105 -4.57 -26.78 3.93
C ARG A 105 -4.17 -26.50 5.37
N LEU A 106 -3.59 -25.33 5.65
CA LEU A 106 -3.06 -24.97 6.98
C LEU A 106 -4.00 -24.07 7.78
N SER A 107 -5.23 -23.83 7.30
CA SER A 107 -6.17 -22.87 7.87
C SER A 107 -6.56 -23.14 9.33
N LYS A 108 -6.43 -24.39 9.79
CA LYS A 108 -6.69 -24.77 11.19
C LYS A 108 -5.64 -24.28 12.17
N ASN A 109 -4.41 -24.05 11.68
CA ASN A 109 -3.24 -23.75 12.54
C ASN A 109 -2.65 -22.38 12.23
N LEU A 110 -2.87 -21.87 11.01
CA LEU A 110 -2.26 -20.62 10.55
C LEU A 110 -3.29 -19.65 10.00
N VAL A 111 -3.14 -18.38 10.36
CA VAL A 111 -3.74 -17.25 9.65
C VAL A 111 -2.67 -16.71 8.71
N ILE A 112 -2.81 -17.00 7.41
CA ILE A 112 -1.81 -16.63 6.40
C ILE A 112 -2.29 -15.39 5.66
N ILE A 113 -1.45 -14.33 5.68
CA ILE A 113 -1.62 -13.10 4.92
C ILE A 113 -0.45 -12.97 3.94
N MET A 114 -0.74 -12.74 2.67
CA MET A 114 0.29 -12.55 1.65
C MET A 114 0.94 -11.19 1.79
N ARG A 115 2.26 -11.15 1.83
CA ARG A 115 3.03 -9.92 1.77
C ARG A 115 3.00 -9.35 0.34
N VAL A 116 2.41 -8.14 0.19
CA VAL A 116 2.24 -7.43 -1.09
C VAL A 116 2.79 -6.01 -0.94
N TYR A 117 4.10 -5.86 -0.87
CA TYR A 117 4.75 -4.57 -0.62
C TYR A 117 5.09 -3.89 -1.93
N PHE A 118 4.58 -2.68 -2.14
CA PHE A 118 4.72 -1.89 -3.36
C PHE A 118 5.82 -0.84 -3.30
N GLU A 119 6.17 -0.39 -2.11
CA GLU A 119 7.10 0.70 -1.89
C GLU A 119 8.42 0.18 -1.33
N LYS A 120 9.51 0.85 -1.69
CA LYS A 120 10.86 0.47 -1.25
C LYS A 120 11.53 1.65 -0.57
N PRO A 121 11.69 1.59 0.78
CA PRO A 121 12.53 2.55 1.47
C PRO A 121 13.98 2.36 1.03
N ARG A 122 14.62 3.44 0.57
CA ARG A 122 16.00 3.41 0.09
C ARG A 122 16.89 4.29 0.95
N THR A 123 17.99 3.73 1.42
CA THR A 123 19.07 4.50 2.07
C THR A 123 19.93 5.19 1.01
N ASN A 124 20.12 4.53 -0.14
CA ASN A 124 20.84 5.03 -1.31
C ASN A 124 19.91 5.09 -2.53
N VAL A 125 20.45 5.58 -3.67
CA VAL A 125 19.76 5.60 -4.95
C VAL A 125 19.32 4.18 -5.35
N GLY A 126 18.12 4.06 -5.90
CA GLY A 126 17.58 2.80 -6.39
C GLY A 126 16.09 2.88 -6.67
N TRP A 127 15.54 1.84 -7.29
CA TRP A 127 14.12 1.73 -7.60
C TRP A 127 13.25 1.90 -6.32
N LYS A 128 12.26 2.79 -6.41
CA LYS A 128 11.43 3.21 -5.28
C LYS A 128 10.16 2.38 -5.05
N GLY A 129 9.95 1.38 -5.88
CA GLY A 129 8.80 0.48 -5.78
C GLY A 129 7.79 0.66 -6.90
N LEU A 130 6.83 -0.27 -6.99
CA LEU A 130 5.86 -0.37 -8.08
C LEU A 130 4.95 0.88 -8.18
N ILE A 131 4.54 1.44 -7.05
CA ILE A 131 3.69 2.65 -7.07
C ILE A 131 4.48 3.82 -7.62
N ASN A 132 5.71 4.02 -7.16
CA ASN A 132 6.49 5.22 -7.51
C ASN A 132 7.07 5.14 -8.93
N ASP A 133 7.50 3.95 -9.38
CA ASP A 133 8.12 3.77 -10.69
C ASP A 133 7.74 2.39 -11.27
N PRO A 134 6.50 2.25 -11.78
CA PRO A 134 5.97 0.96 -12.23
C PRO A 134 6.67 0.37 -13.44
N SER A 135 7.33 1.21 -14.24
CA SER A 135 8.05 0.78 -15.44
C SER A 135 9.55 0.52 -15.18
N MET A 136 10.06 0.82 -13.99
CA MET A 136 11.47 0.70 -13.59
C MET A 136 12.45 1.47 -14.51
N ASP A 137 11.98 2.55 -15.12
CA ASP A 137 12.71 3.37 -16.11
C ASP A 137 12.99 4.81 -15.62
N GLY A 138 12.63 5.12 -14.36
CA GLY A 138 12.77 6.44 -13.79
C GLY A 138 11.77 7.47 -14.31
N SER A 139 10.70 7.04 -14.98
CA SER A 139 9.62 7.92 -15.46
C SER A 139 8.68 8.40 -14.36
N PHE A 140 8.68 7.72 -13.21
CA PHE A 140 7.85 8.02 -12.04
C PHE A 140 6.38 8.23 -12.37
N MET A 141 5.80 7.30 -13.12
CA MET A 141 4.38 7.30 -13.51
C MET A 141 3.48 6.86 -12.33
N ILE A 142 3.44 7.65 -11.25
CA ILE A 142 2.81 7.27 -9.97
C ILE A 142 1.33 6.93 -10.15
N ASN A 143 0.57 7.69 -10.94
CA ASN A 143 -0.84 7.37 -11.19
C ASN A 143 -1.04 6.01 -11.87
N LYS A 144 -0.12 5.60 -12.75
CA LYS A 144 -0.10 4.25 -13.33
C LYS A 144 0.22 3.21 -12.25
N GLY A 145 1.19 3.49 -11.40
CA GLY A 145 1.58 2.62 -10.29
C GLY A 145 0.44 2.40 -9.29
N LEU A 146 -0.29 3.45 -8.93
CA LEU A 146 -1.46 3.36 -8.04
C LEU A 146 -2.58 2.49 -8.64
N LYS A 147 -2.87 2.64 -9.95
CA LYS A 147 -3.85 1.80 -10.64
C LYS A 147 -3.44 0.32 -10.64
N ILE A 148 -2.19 0.03 -10.97
CA ILE A 148 -1.65 -1.34 -10.96
C ILE A 148 -1.71 -1.94 -9.56
N ALA A 149 -1.30 -1.19 -8.54
CA ALA A 149 -1.29 -1.66 -7.16
C ALA A 149 -2.70 -1.98 -6.66
N ARG A 150 -3.68 -1.09 -6.92
CA ARG A 150 -5.06 -1.30 -6.50
C ARG A 150 -5.70 -2.48 -7.22
N GLN A 151 -5.51 -2.59 -8.56
CA GLN A 151 -6.01 -3.73 -9.33
C GLN A 151 -5.42 -5.05 -8.81
N LEU A 152 -4.12 -5.10 -8.59
CA LEU A 152 -3.45 -6.31 -8.08
C LEU A 152 -3.99 -6.73 -6.70
N LEU A 153 -4.25 -5.77 -5.81
CA LEU A 153 -4.86 -6.05 -4.50
C LEU A 153 -6.29 -6.59 -4.64
N LEU A 154 -7.08 -6.07 -5.57
CA LEU A 154 -8.42 -6.61 -5.87
C LEU A 154 -8.31 -8.05 -6.35
N ASP A 155 -7.46 -8.32 -7.35
CA ASP A 155 -7.29 -9.67 -7.91
C ASP A 155 -6.85 -10.68 -6.84
N ILE A 156 -5.87 -10.33 -6.01
CA ILE A 156 -5.39 -11.19 -4.92
C ILE A 156 -6.50 -11.45 -3.88
N ASN A 157 -7.22 -10.41 -3.45
CA ASN A 157 -8.32 -10.58 -2.49
C ASN A 157 -9.50 -11.37 -3.08
N ASP A 158 -9.80 -11.19 -4.37
CA ASP A 158 -10.84 -11.96 -5.07
C ASP A 158 -10.48 -13.45 -5.20
N MET A 159 -9.19 -13.79 -5.18
CA MET A 159 -8.72 -15.18 -5.05
C MET A 159 -8.91 -15.75 -3.64
N GLY A 160 -9.33 -14.95 -2.66
CA GLY A 160 -9.45 -15.33 -1.25
C GLY A 160 -8.12 -15.28 -0.47
N ILE A 161 -7.13 -14.55 -0.99
CA ILE A 161 -5.83 -14.35 -0.34
C ILE A 161 -5.80 -12.94 0.25
N PRO A 162 -5.76 -12.79 1.59
CA PRO A 162 -5.65 -11.48 2.21
C PRO A 162 -4.25 -10.91 2.01
N ALA A 163 -4.17 -9.59 1.83
CA ALA A 163 -2.93 -8.88 1.54
C ALA A 163 -2.43 -8.04 2.73
N GLY A 164 -1.13 -8.09 2.97
CA GLY A 164 -0.41 -7.22 3.91
C GLY A 164 0.51 -6.27 3.17
N VAL A 165 0.49 -4.98 3.52
CA VAL A 165 1.24 -3.92 2.86
C VAL A 165 2.12 -3.17 3.86
N GLU A 166 3.32 -2.77 3.48
CA GLU A 166 4.12 -1.79 4.22
C GLU A 166 3.71 -0.38 3.76
N PHE A 167 3.27 0.45 4.70
CA PHE A 167 2.96 1.85 4.43
C PHE A 167 4.21 2.70 4.64
N LEU A 168 4.82 3.12 3.54
CA LEU A 168 5.98 4.00 3.54
C LEU A 168 5.57 5.44 3.28
N ASP A 169 4.76 5.67 2.25
CA ASP A 169 4.15 6.97 1.97
C ASP A 169 2.84 7.14 2.78
N THR A 170 2.65 8.32 3.34
CA THR A 170 1.47 8.62 4.17
C THR A 170 0.18 8.81 3.37
N LEU A 171 0.26 8.97 2.06
CA LEU A 171 -0.90 9.11 1.16
C LEU A 171 -1.39 7.77 0.63
N THR A 172 -0.50 6.78 0.46
CA THR A 172 -0.83 5.46 -0.10
C THR A 172 -2.04 4.79 0.57
N PRO A 173 -2.22 4.84 1.90
CA PRO A 173 -3.39 4.26 2.56
C PRO A 173 -4.73 4.77 2.02
N GLN A 174 -4.82 6.01 1.56
CA GLN A 174 -6.06 6.58 1.01
C GLN A 174 -6.48 5.92 -0.31
N TYR A 175 -5.55 5.30 -1.02
CA TYR A 175 -5.78 4.66 -2.32
C TYR A 175 -6.05 3.16 -2.22
N ILE A 176 -5.51 2.49 -1.20
CA ILE A 176 -5.51 1.03 -1.13
C ILE A 176 -5.90 0.47 0.26
N GLY A 177 -6.10 1.31 1.27
CA GLY A 177 -6.31 0.86 2.64
C GLY A 177 -7.53 -0.05 2.83
N ASP A 178 -8.57 0.12 2.01
CA ASP A 178 -9.78 -0.72 2.01
C ASP A 178 -9.52 -2.16 1.53
N LEU A 179 -8.40 -2.41 0.85
CA LEU A 179 -7.98 -3.70 0.30
C LEU A 179 -6.89 -4.39 1.11
N VAL A 180 -6.47 -3.80 2.23
CA VAL A 180 -5.36 -4.29 3.06
C VAL A 180 -5.89 -4.96 4.32
N SER A 181 -5.35 -6.14 4.65
CA SER A 181 -5.70 -6.92 5.84
C SER A 181 -4.70 -6.80 6.98
N TRP A 182 -3.47 -6.38 6.67
CA TRP A 182 -2.37 -6.16 7.61
C TRP A 182 -1.51 -4.99 7.17
N GLY A 183 -1.20 -4.07 8.08
CA GLY A 183 -0.28 -2.97 7.85
C GLY A 183 1.10 -3.25 8.48
N ALA A 184 2.16 -2.78 7.85
CA ALA A 184 3.48 -2.79 8.45
C ALA A 184 4.11 -1.39 8.39
N ILE A 185 4.79 -1.00 9.48
CA ILE A 185 5.68 0.16 9.54
C ILE A 185 7.11 -0.36 9.52
N GLY A 186 7.87 0.05 8.52
CA GLY A 186 9.22 -0.45 8.26
C GLY A 186 10.26 0.09 9.25
N ALA A 187 11.42 -0.58 9.31
CA ALA A 187 12.51 -0.22 10.22
C ALA A 187 13.01 1.22 10.08
N ARG A 188 12.88 1.82 8.90
CA ARG A 188 13.31 3.22 8.65
C ARG A 188 12.28 4.26 9.06
N THR A 189 11.05 3.84 9.35
CA THR A 189 9.93 4.72 9.69
C THR A 189 9.34 4.44 11.07
N THR A 190 9.79 3.40 11.76
CA THR A 190 9.30 3.01 13.10
C THR A 190 9.46 4.13 14.14
N GLU A 191 10.50 4.97 14.03
CA GLU A 191 10.72 6.11 14.92
C GLU A 191 9.94 7.37 14.52
N SER A 192 9.37 7.39 13.32
CA SER A 192 8.67 8.55 12.78
C SER A 192 7.31 8.75 13.46
N GLN A 193 7.11 9.90 14.10
CA GLN A 193 5.83 10.27 14.71
C GLN A 193 4.69 10.22 13.68
N VAL A 194 4.89 10.74 12.48
CA VAL A 194 3.89 10.75 11.41
C VAL A 194 3.43 9.33 11.05
N HIS A 195 4.36 8.36 11.00
CA HIS A 195 4.01 6.97 10.72
C HIS A 195 3.33 6.27 11.90
N ARG A 196 3.64 6.64 13.13
CA ARG A 196 2.94 6.16 14.33
C ARG A 196 1.51 6.68 14.38
N GLU A 197 1.31 7.98 14.13
CA GLU A 197 -0.02 8.58 14.00
C GLU A 197 -0.81 7.95 12.85
N LEU A 198 -0.18 7.76 11.69
CA LEU A 198 -0.79 7.03 10.58
C LEU A 198 -1.26 5.63 11.00
N ALA A 199 -0.39 4.86 11.66
CA ALA A 199 -0.71 3.51 12.11
C ALA A 199 -1.92 3.48 13.06
N SER A 200 -2.02 4.45 13.99
CA SER A 200 -3.15 4.55 14.91
C SER A 200 -4.48 4.82 14.22
N GLY A 201 -4.46 5.44 13.04
CA GLY A 201 -5.66 5.74 12.24
C GLY A 201 -6.06 4.64 11.25
N LEU A 202 -5.24 3.61 11.06
CA LEU A 202 -5.54 2.53 10.11
C LEU A 202 -6.60 1.55 10.66
N SER A 203 -7.47 1.07 9.79
CA SER A 203 -8.50 0.08 10.13
C SER A 203 -7.99 -1.38 10.09
N VAL A 204 -6.70 -1.58 10.31
CA VAL A 204 -6.02 -2.89 10.26
C VAL A 204 -5.07 -3.04 11.44
N SER A 205 -4.77 -4.27 11.84
CA SER A 205 -3.65 -4.52 12.74
C SER A 205 -2.33 -4.12 12.09
N VAL A 206 -1.45 -3.45 12.83
CA VAL A 206 -0.19 -2.93 12.32
C VAL A 206 0.99 -3.55 13.07
N GLY A 207 1.96 -4.05 12.32
CA GLY A 207 3.23 -4.52 12.86
C GLY A 207 4.35 -3.48 12.69
N PHE A 208 4.93 -3.06 13.80
CA PHE A 208 6.14 -2.23 13.78
C PHE A 208 7.38 -3.11 13.69
N LYS A 209 8.30 -2.76 12.79
CA LYS A 209 9.61 -3.42 12.72
C LYS A 209 10.59 -2.78 13.68
N ASN A 210 11.54 -3.59 14.17
CA ASN A 210 12.70 -3.08 14.91
C ASN A 210 13.49 -2.05 14.10
N GLY A 211 14.28 -1.23 14.76
CA GLY A 211 15.19 -0.27 14.12
C GLY A 211 16.16 -0.93 13.14
N THR A 212 16.78 -0.16 12.27
CA THR A 212 17.75 -0.66 11.27
C THR A 212 19.03 -1.21 11.92
N ASP A 213 19.32 -0.82 13.14
CA ASP A 213 20.40 -1.31 14.00
C ASP A 213 20.04 -2.58 14.80
N GLY A 214 18.78 -3.05 14.67
CA GLY A 214 18.26 -4.19 15.40
C GLY A 214 17.59 -3.83 16.74
N ASN A 215 17.49 -2.55 17.09
CA ASN A 215 16.84 -2.10 18.32
C ASN A 215 15.34 -2.41 18.32
N ILE A 216 14.90 -3.21 19.27
CA ILE A 216 13.50 -3.63 19.43
C ILE A 216 12.69 -2.58 20.20
N GLN A 217 13.32 -1.78 21.07
CA GLN A 217 12.62 -0.81 21.92
C GLN A 217 11.82 0.19 21.10
N VAL A 218 12.37 0.66 19.97
CA VAL A 218 11.67 1.61 19.08
C VAL A 218 10.37 1.05 18.51
N ALA A 219 10.27 -0.27 18.33
CA ALA A 219 9.03 -0.92 17.88
C ALA A 219 8.02 -1.04 19.03
N ILE A 220 8.49 -1.35 20.25
CA ILE A 220 7.67 -1.39 21.47
C ILE A 220 7.09 0.00 21.72
N ASP A 221 7.91 1.03 21.67
CA ASP A 221 7.47 2.42 21.85
C ASP A 221 6.41 2.83 20.80
N GLY A 222 6.51 2.31 19.57
CA GLY A 222 5.54 2.52 18.52
C GLY A 222 4.16 1.89 18.76
N ILE A 223 4.11 0.82 19.57
CA ILE A 223 2.84 0.14 19.94
C ILE A 223 2.10 0.91 21.04
N VAL A 224 2.84 1.62 21.89
CA VAL A 224 2.28 2.35 23.05
C VAL A 224 1.84 3.77 22.64
N PHE A 225 2.29 4.25 21.50
CA PHE A 225 1.98 5.58 20.97
C PHE A 225 0.53 5.69 20.52
#